data_4dc57d1a707a37923f9971b15876ee4a
#
_entry.id   4dc57d1a707a37923f9971b15876ee4a
#
_cell.length_a   1.000
_cell.length_b   1.000
_cell.length_c   1.000
_cell.angle_alpha   90.00
_cell.angle_beta   90.00
_cell.angle_gamma   90.00
#
_symmetry.space_group_name_H-M   'P 1'
#
loop_
_entity.id
_entity.type
_entity.pdbx_description
1 polymer ?
#
loop_
_entity_poly.entity_id
_entity_poly.type
_entity_poly.pdbx_seq_one_letter_code
_entity_poly.pdbx_strand_id
1 'polypeptide(L)'
;VDPARLRGQLIRLSLLLTSPRVAPGLLSASAWEALHAADVVVAADPSADQPVAVAAAGIEVVPASRTAAGGAGDPPATPQDRARRLLDLAAHGRVVWIGSPDGDPGLAEAVAVELPDGPDGTAPTLEIVVGSWDTPGSRLLDAVAVMDRLRSPGGCPWDAQQTHASLAPYLLEEAHEAVEALEVIDGADEGGRDHAVEELGDVLLQVLFHARVGAEHEDDPFDVDDVAAGLVAKLVRRHPHVFGGAVAADAAAVEASWEQIKAAEKPSRQHPLDGIPAGMPELARAVKVASRLRRAGREEWLRDWVEERLRRHDPGALILHALLDLHDGDVDAGAALRHTLRDLDVEARGPDGAPPAAH
;
A
#
# COMPACT_ATOMS: atom_id res chain seq x y z
N VAL A 1 31.71 16.74 -33.24
CA VAL A 1 31.92 17.23 -31.86
C VAL A 1 32.73 16.15 -31.18
N ASP A 2 33.97 16.47 -30.80
CA ASP A 2 34.94 15.51 -30.21
C ASP A 2 34.46 15.07 -28.83
N PRO A 3 34.23 13.74 -28.60
CA PRO A 3 33.83 13.20 -27.29
C PRO A 3 34.81 13.47 -26.15
N ALA A 4 36.07 13.78 -26.48
CA ALA A 4 37.10 14.13 -25.51
C ALA A 4 36.92 15.55 -24.93
N ARG A 5 36.23 16.44 -25.63
CA ARG A 5 35.91 17.80 -25.12
C ARG A 5 34.74 17.80 -24.12
N LEU A 6 33.90 16.81 -24.15
CA LEU A 6 32.78 16.67 -23.18
C LEU A 6 33.24 16.11 -21.82
N ARG A 7 34.41 15.49 -21.74
CA ARG A 7 35.00 15.00 -20.47
C ARG A 7 35.73 16.05 -19.64
N GLY A 8 35.72 17.30 -20.07
CA GLY A 8 36.43 18.39 -19.39
C GLY A 8 35.55 19.46 -18.76
N GLN A 9 34.23 19.41 -18.92
CA GLN A 9 33.35 20.27 -18.12
C GLN A 9 33.28 19.71 -16.71
N LEU A 10 33.93 20.38 -15.78
CA LEU A 10 33.89 20.09 -14.36
C LEU A 10 32.48 20.29 -13.87
N ILE A 11 31.74 19.16 -13.68
CA ILE A 11 30.47 19.16 -12.96
C ILE A 11 30.76 19.66 -11.56
N ARG A 12 30.14 20.77 -11.16
CA ARG A 12 30.48 21.44 -9.90
C ARG A 12 29.43 21.24 -8.82
N LEU A 13 28.16 21.09 -9.18
CA LEU A 13 27.09 20.86 -8.25
C LEU A 13 26.29 19.62 -8.67
N SER A 14 26.25 18.60 -7.80
CA SER A 14 25.43 17.41 -7.95
C SER A 14 24.37 17.40 -6.85
N LEU A 15 23.10 17.26 -7.22
CA LEU A 15 22.00 16.98 -6.31
C LEU A 15 21.81 15.47 -6.22
N LEU A 16 22.12 14.90 -5.07
CA LEU A 16 21.98 13.47 -4.82
C LEU A 16 20.56 13.18 -4.32
N LEU A 17 19.76 12.54 -5.17
CA LEU A 17 18.40 12.11 -4.83
C LEU A 17 18.43 10.70 -4.22
N THR A 18 17.79 10.54 -3.08
CA THR A 18 17.69 9.26 -2.39
C THR A 18 16.26 8.98 -1.98
N SER A 19 15.91 7.70 -1.89
CA SER A 19 14.64 7.27 -1.31
C SER A 19 14.80 7.02 0.19
N PRO A 20 13.90 7.52 1.04
CA PRO A 20 13.87 7.21 2.47
C PRO A 20 13.48 5.75 2.75
N ARG A 21 13.01 5.00 1.72
CA ARG A 21 12.58 3.60 1.80
C ARG A 21 13.68 2.61 1.46
N VAL A 22 14.85 3.12 1.12
CA VAL A 22 16.07 2.33 0.90
C VAL A 22 16.99 2.56 2.10
N ALA A 23 17.57 1.49 2.63
CA ALA A 23 18.44 1.59 3.80
C ALA A 23 19.58 2.59 3.57
N PRO A 24 19.92 3.43 4.56
CA PRO A 24 20.95 4.44 4.45
C PRO A 24 22.29 3.83 4.02
N GLY A 25 22.99 4.49 3.08
CA GLY A 25 24.24 3.99 2.52
C GLY A 25 24.10 3.00 1.37
N LEU A 26 22.91 2.46 1.08
CA LEU A 26 22.67 1.69 -0.14
C LEU A 26 22.43 2.64 -1.32
N LEU A 27 23.52 3.06 -1.93
CA LEU A 27 23.53 4.02 -3.02
C LEU A 27 24.05 3.39 -4.31
N SER A 28 23.64 3.96 -5.44
CA SER A 28 24.16 3.58 -6.76
C SER A 28 25.67 3.82 -6.88
N ALA A 29 26.32 3.11 -7.79
CA ALA A 29 27.76 3.31 -8.05
C ALA A 29 28.04 4.78 -8.44
N SER A 30 27.21 5.40 -9.29
CA SER A 30 27.35 6.79 -9.70
C SER A 30 27.25 7.77 -8.53
N ALA A 31 26.40 7.47 -7.55
CA ALA A 31 26.29 8.28 -6.34
C ALA A 31 27.55 8.19 -5.48
N TRP A 32 28.09 7.00 -5.27
CA TRP A 32 29.36 6.84 -4.56
C TRP A 32 30.54 7.49 -5.31
N GLU A 33 30.58 7.38 -6.65
CA GLU A 33 31.58 8.07 -7.47
C GLU A 33 31.49 9.59 -7.30
N ALA A 34 30.28 10.16 -7.32
CA ALA A 34 30.07 11.59 -7.10
C ALA A 34 30.50 12.03 -5.69
N LEU A 35 30.13 11.27 -4.65
CA LEU A 35 30.49 11.53 -3.26
C LEU A 35 32.01 11.47 -3.04
N HIS A 36 32.71 10.49 -3.58
CA HIS A 36 34.16 10.39 -3.47
C HIS A 36 34.92 11.43 -4.30
N ALA A 37 34.31 11.92 -5.39
CA ALA A 37 34.90 12.95 -6.23
C ALA A 37 34.62 14.38 -5.74
N ALA A 38 33.73 14.54 -4.74
CA ALA A 38 33.36 15.85 -4.20
C ALA A 38 34.50 16.47 -3.38
N ASP A 39 34.68 17.80 -3.51
CA ASP A 39 35.51 18.57 -2.60
C ASP A 39 34.76 18.94 -1.32
N VAL A 40 33.39 19.03 -1.41
CA VAL A 40 32.51 19.34 -0.29
C VAL A 40 31.19 18.53 -0.46
N VAL A 41 30.81 17.81 0.58
CA VAL A 41 29.49 17.15 0.68
C VAL A 41 28.65 17.89 1.71
N VAL A 42 27.46 18.30 1.33
CA VAL A 42 26.57 19.15 2.13
C VAL A 42 25.24 18.47 2.35
N ALA A 43 24.67 18.57 3.55
CA ALA A 43 23.31 18.15 3.88
C ALA A 43 22.58 19.25 4.65
N ALA A 44 21.24 19.26 4.57
CA ALA A 44 20.42 20.15 5.40
C ALA A 44 20.59 19.81 6.89
N ASP A 45 20.53 18.52 7.20
CA ASP A 45 20.75 17.95 8.51
C ASP A 45 21.80 16.82 8.44
N PRO A 46 23.05 17.07 8.85
CA PRO A 46 24.09 16.04 8.86
C PRO A 46 23.83 14.88 9.84
N SER A 47 22.88 15.02 10.76
CA SER A 47 22.49 13.97 11.73
C SER A 47 21.42 13.02 11.17
N ALA A 48 20.84 13.31 10.02
CA ALA A 48 19.90 12.41 9.36
C ALA A 48 20.59 11.12 8.88
N ASP A 49 19.82 10.05 8.73
CA ASP A 49 20.34 8.68 8.52
C ASP A 49 21.25 8.57 7.29
N GLN A 50 20.87 9.16 6.16
CA GLN A 50 21.66 9.06 4.93
C GLN A 50 23.00 9.83 5.01
N PRO A 51 23.08 11.11 5.48
CA PRO A 51 24.31 11.80 5.79
C PRO A 51 25.22 11.06 6.77
N VAL A 52 24.62 10.47 7.84
CA VAL A 52 25.36 9.66 8.83
C VAL A 52 26.00 8.43 8.17
N ALA A 53 25.27 7.73 7.31
CA ALA A 53 25.80 6.58 6.57
C ALA A 53 26.96 6.97 5.61
N VAL A 54 26.87 8.13 4.95
CA VAL A 54 27.94 8.68 4.11
C VAL A 54 29.16 9.06 4.95
N ALA A 55 28.95 9.67 6.13
CA ALA A 55 30.02 9.99 7.05
C ALA A 55 30.72 8.73 7.61
N ALA A 56 29.97 7.67 7.88
CA ALA A 56 30.49 6.37 8.31
C ALA A 56 31.37 5.70 7.22
N ALA A 57 31.15 6.03 5.95
CA ALA A 57 32.01 5.61 4.84
C ALA A 57 33.29 6.44 4.69
N GLY A 58 33.55 7.40 5.60
CA GLY A 58 34.77 8.20 5.63
C GLY A 58 34.72 9.52 4.84
N ILE A 59 33.52 9.97 4.45
CA ILE A 59 33.30 11.22 3.72
C ILE A 59 32.77 12.28 4.70
N GLU A 60 33.44 13.41 4.84
CA GLU A 60 32.98 14.50 5.69
C GLU A 60 31.71 15.15 5.11
N VAL A 61 30.64 15.22 5.92
CA VAL A 61 29.38 15.88 5.54
C VAL A 61 29.22 17.15 6.38
N VAL A 62 29.10 18.29 5.72
CA VAL A 62 28.96 19.56 6.39
C VAL A 62 27.53 20.10 6.34
N PRO A 63 27.07 20.85 7.37
CA PRO A 63 25.73 21.43 7.36
C PRO A 63 25.57 22.52 6.31
N ALA A 64 24.39 22.65 5.75
CA ALA A 64 24.04 23.73 4.83
C ALA A 64 24.09 25.12 5.49
N SER A 65 23.75 25.23 6.76
CA SER A 65 23.81 26.47 7.54
C SER A 65 25.22 26.68 8.07
N ARG A 66 25.77 27.89 7.87
CA ARG A 66 27.13 28.27 8.26
C ARG A 66 27.25 28.87 9.66
N THR A 67 26.22 28.98 10.42
CA THR A 67 26.29 29.52 11.77
C THR A 67 26.55 28.42 12.79
N ALA A 68 27.82 28.30 13.19
CA ALA A 68 28.19 27.60 14.44
C ALA A 68 27.60 28.30 15.70
N ALA A 69 26.62 29.17 15.51
CA ALA A 69 25.87 29.92 16.51
C ALA A 69 24.42 30.11 16.00
N GLY A 70 23.74 29.03 15.61
CA GLY A 70 22.29 29.05 15.42
C GLY A 70 21.64 29.32 16.77
N GLY A 71 21.34 30.58 17.06
CA GLY A 71 20.43 30.90 18.17
C GLY A 71 19.09 30.24 17.89
N ALA A 72 18.48 29.64 18.92
CA ALA A 72 17.13 29.12 18.85
C ALA A 72 16.14 30.24 18.48
N GLY A 73 15.97 30.52 17.19
CA GLY A 73 15.11 31.62 16.70
C GLY A 73 15.32 32.02 15.25
N ASP A 74 16.34 31.52 14.54
CA ASP A 74 16.49 31.83 13.13
C ASP A 74 15.46 31.04 12.30
N PRO A 75 14.76 31.68 11.34
CA PRO A 75 13.84 30.97 10.46
C PRO A 75 14.60 29.92 9.62
N PRO A 76 13.97 28.80 9.27
CA PRO A 76 14.60 27.79 8.43
C PRO A 76 15.00 28.40 7.10
N ALA A 77 16.21 28.05 6.60
CA ALA A 77 16.74 28.56 5.34
C ALA A 77 15.78 28.25 4.19
N THR A 78 15.47 29.25 3.39
CA THR A 78 14.61 29.07 2.19
C THR A 78 15.33 28.25 1.12
N PRO A 79 14.60 27.65 0.14
CA PRO A 79 15.22 27.00 -1.01
C PRO A 79 16.20 27.90 -1.74
N GLN A 80 15.90 29.21 -1.87
CA GLN A 80 16.75 30.22 -2.49
C GLN A 80 18.05 30.46 -1.70
N ASP A 81 17.98 30.52 -0.37
CA ASP A 81 19.18 30.68 0.46
C ASP A 81 20.11 29.46 0.36
N ARG A 82 19.52 28.27 0.32
CA ARG A 82 20.27 27.02 0.09
C ARG A 82 20.90 27.01 -1.30
N ALA A 83 20.15 27.37 -2.34
CA ALA A 83 20.63 27.41 -3.71
C ALA A 83 21.86 28.35 -3.85
N ARG A 84 21.76 29.60 -3.36
CA ARG A 84 22.86 30.55 -3.39
C ARG A 84 24.12 30.02 -2.73
N ARG A 85 23.95 29.42 -1.55
CA ARG A 85 25.08 28.84 -0.83
C ARG A 85 25.73 27.68 -1.57
N LEU A 86 24.92 26.75 -2.14
CA LEU A 86 25.46 25.63 -2.92
C LEU A 86 26.20 26.11 -4.16
N LEU A 87 25.73 27.17 -4.84
CA LEU A 87 26.36 27.77 -5.99
C LEU A 87 27.67 28.48 -5.59
N ASP A 88 27.70 29.17 -4.45
CA ASP A 88 28.93 29.80 -3.91
C ASP A 88 30.01 28.74 -3.62
N LEU A 89 29.61 27.59 -3.04
CA LEU A 89 30.56 26.49 -2.82
C LEU A 89 31.00 25.86 -4.16
N ALA A 90 30.08 25.65 -5.09
CA ALA A 90 30.36 25.06 -6.40
C ALA A 90 31.23 25.94 -7.30
N ALA A 91 31.33 27.25 -7.02
CA ALA A 91 32.29 28.13 -7.66
C ALA A 91 33.75 27.79 -7.30
N HIS A 92 33.98 27.08 -6.19
CA HIS A 92 35.33 26.80 -5.67
C HIS A 92 35.72 25.31 -5.77
N GLY A 93 34.78 24.42 -6.03
CA GLY A 93 35.02 22.98 -6.12
C GLY A 93 33.79 22.19 -6.50
N ARG A 94 33.91 20.88 -6.51
CA ARG A 94 32.80 19.97 -6.73
C ARG A 94 31.99 19.84 -5.46
N VAL A 95 30.69 20.11 -5.53
CA VAL A 95 29.76 20.03 -4.40
C VAL A 95 28.73 18.95 -4.65
N VAL A 96 28.51 18.12 -3.66
CA VAL A 96 27.38 17.19 -3.63
C VAL A 96 26.43 17.60 -2.52
N TRP A 97 25.18 17.82 -2.86
CA TRP A 97 24.09 17.99 -1.92
C TRP A 97 23.41 16.64 -1.68
N ILE A 98 23.40 16.18 -0.44
CA ILE A 98 22.59 15.01 -0.05
C ILE A 98 21.17 15.51 0.19
N GLY A 99 20.23 15.09 -0.67
CA GLY A 99 18.83 15.45 -0.58
C GLY A 99 18.18 14.97 0.74
N SER A 100 17.24 15.76 1.23
CA SER A 100 16.41 15.37 2.37
C SER A 100 15.38 14.30 1.99
N PRO A 101 14.79 13.57 2.96
CA PRO A 101 13.78 12.56 2.69
C PRO A 101 12.53 13.06 1.97
N ASP A 102 12.21 14.35 2.09
CA ASP A 102 11.09 15.01 1.42
C ASP A 102 11.43 15.53 0.01
N GLY A 103 12.68 15.32 -0.47
CA GLY A 103 13.14 15.69 -1.80
C GLY A 103 13.48 17.18 -1.96
N ASP A 104 13.61 17.94 -0.87
CA ASP A 104 13.94 19.38 -0.86
C ASP A 104 13.05 20.20 -1.83
N PRO A 105 11.74 20.32 -1.60
CA PRO A 105 10.82 20.99 -2.51
C PRO A 105 11.29 22.41 -2.87
N GLY A 106 11.37 22.71 -4.17
CA GLY A 106 11.77 24.01 -4.70
C GLY A 106 13.28 24.26 -4.76
N LEU A 107 14.13 23.34 -4.28
CA LEU A 107 15.60 23.55 -4.32
C LEU A 107 16.15 23.46 -5.74
N ALA A 108 15.73 22.47 -6.53
CA ALA A 108 16.21 22.30 -7.90
C ALA A 108 15.82 23.51 -8.78
N GLU A 109 14.59 23.98 -8.63
CA GLU A 109 14.08 25.19 -9.30
C GLU A 109 14.83 26.43 -8.85
N ALA A 110 15.07 26.57 -7.55
CA ALA A 110 15.84 27.70 -7.02
C ALA A 110 17.29 27.71 -7.53
N VAL A 111 17.95 26.55 -7.60
CA VAL A 111 19.27 26.41 -8.19
C VAL A 111 19.25 26.77 -9.67
N ALA A 112 18.27 26.29 -10.42
CA ALA A 112 18.15 26.60 -11.85
C ALA A 112 17.95 28.09 -12.14
N VAL A 113 17.20 28.79 -11.28
CA VAL A 113 16.96 30.25 -11.40
C VAL A 113 18.22 31.08 -11.02
N GLU A 114 18.97 30.66 -10.01
CA GLU A 114 20.15 31.35 -9.50
C GLU A 114 21.44 30.99 -10.29
N LEU A 115 21.39 29.99 -11.19
CA LEU A 115 22.53 29.64 -12.04
C LEU A 115 22.90 30.86 -12.91
N PRO A 116 24.14 31.35 -12.84
CA PRO A 116 24.53 32.52 -13.63
C PRO A 116 24.61 32.18 -15.14
N ASP A 117 24.03 33.02 -15.97
CA ASP A 117 24.21 32.98 -17.43
C ASP A 117 25.65 33.40 -17.77
N GLY A 118 26.56 32.46 -17.80
CA GLY A 118 27.96 32.74 -18.12
C GLY A 118 28.23 32.74 -19.62
N PRO A 119 28.76 33.81 -20.23
CA PRO A 119 29.09 33.86 -21.66
C PRO A 119 30.22 32.89 -22.05
N ASP A 120 30.98 32.37 -21.09
CA ASP A 120 32.21 31.60 -21.34
C ASP A 120 32.17 30.15 -20.86
N GLY A 121 30.99 29.58 -20.48
CA GLY A 121 30.88 28.19 -20.01
C GLY A 121 31.58 27.93 -18.66
N THR A 122 31.86 28.99 -17.89
CA THR A 122 32.43 28.92 -16.54
C THR A 122 31.37 28.78 -15.44
N ALA A 123 30.10 28.84 -15.79
CA ALA A 123 28.99 28.64 -14.85
C ALA A 123 29.02 27.23 -14.21
N PRO A 124 28.62 27.11 -12.94
CA PRO A 124 28.41 25.81 -12.32
C PRO A 124 27.45 24.95 -13.15
N THR A 125 27.80 23.70 -13.38
CA THR A 125 26.93 22.74 -14.05
C THR A 125 26.14 21.98 -12.99
N LEU A 126 24.81 21.95 -13.13
CA LEU A 126 23.93 21.17 -12.26
C LEU A 126 23.79 19.77 -12.81
N GLU A 127 24.05 18.78 -11.98
CA GLU A 127 23.79 17.37 -12.24
C GLU A 127 22.84 16.81 -11.21
N ILE A 128 21.88 16.00 -11.65
CA ILE A 128 21.04 15.20 -10.75
C ILE A 128 21.58 13.77 -10.74
N VAL A 129 22.02 13.31 -9.57
CA VAL A 129 22.52 11.96 -9.35
C VAL A 129 21.48 11.17 -8.59
N VAL A 130 20.97 10.09 -9.19
CA VAL A 130 20.02 9.20 -8.52
C VAL A 130 20.81 8.18 -7.71
N GLY A 131 20.80 8.35 -6.38
CA GLY A 131 21.48 7.47 -5.43
C GLY A 131 20.68 6.23 -5.11
N SER A 132 19.40 6.39 -4.88
CA SER A 132 18.46 5.27 -4.68
C SER A 132 17.07 5.67 -5.17
N TRP A 133 16.25 4.68 -5.44
CA TRP A 133 14.89 4.89 -5.96
C TRP A 133 13.92 3.85 -5.40
N ASP A 134 12.64 4.20 -5.42
CA ASP A 134 11.56 3.33 -4.98
C ASP A 134 11.30 2.20 -5.97
N THR A 135 11.12 1.00 -5.46
CA THR A 135 10.53 -0.11 -6.21
C THR A 135 9.00 -0.06 -6.10
N PRO A 136 8.26 -0.64 -7.07
CA PRO A 136 6.80 -0.77 -6.94
C PRO A 136 6.41 -1.41 -5.61
N GLY A 137 5.47 -0.77 -4.88
CA GLY A 137 5.02 -1.23 -3.57
C GLY A 137 5.79 -0.64 -2.37
N SER A 138 6.89 0.08 -2.56
CA SER A 138 7.69 0.64 -1.46
C SER A 138 6.92 1.64 -0.58
N ARG A 139 5.82 2.24 -1.10
CA ARG A 139 4.91 3.07 -0.28
C ARG A 139 4.25 2.33 0.88
N LEU A 140 4.18 1.00 0.83
CA LEU A 140 3.70 0.19 1.96
C LEU A 140 4.60 0.35 3.19
N LEU A 141 5.90 0.60 3.01
CA LEU A 141 6.83 0.86 4.12
C LEU A 141 6.49 2.16 4.87
N ASP A 142 6.02 3.20 4.16
CA ASP A 142 5.55 4.42 4.80
C ASP A 142 4.30 4.14 5.66
N ALA A 143 3.35 3.37 5.14
CA ALA A 143 2.15 3.01 5.87
C ALA A 143 2.46 2.19 7.15
N VAL A 144 3.41 1.25 7.05
CA VAL A 144 3.93 0.49 8.21
C VAL A 144 4.56 1.43 9.24
N ALA A 145 5.44 2.34 8.81
CA ALA A 145 6.12 3.28 9.69
C ALA A 145 5.14 4.26 10.37
N VAL A 146 4.13 4.74 9.64
CA VAL A 146 3.08 5.61 10.20
C VAL A 146 2.27 4.85 11.25
N MET A 147 1.87 3.61 11.00
CA MET A 147 1.13 2.78 11.96
C MET A 147 1.98 2.51 13.23
N ASP A 148 3.26 2.19 13.06
CA ASP A 148 4.16 2.03 14.21
C ASP A 148 4.25 3.33 15.03
N ARG A 149 4.40 4.48 14.37
CA ARG A 149 4.47 5.79 15.05
C ARG A 149 3.18 6.12 15.80
N LEU A 150 2.01 5.81 15.25
CA LEU A 150 0.71 6.05 15.89
C LEU A 150 0.56 5.27 17.20
N ARG A 151 1.05 4.02 17.26
CA ARG A 151 0.96 3.18 18.46
C ARG A 151 2.16 3.29 19.41
N SER A 152 3.23 3.95 19.01
CA SER A 152 4.44 4.13 19.84
C SER A 152 4.24 5.20 20.90
N PRO A 153 5.07 5.23 21.97
CA PRO A 153 5.03 6.28 22.99
C PRO A 153 5.09 7.68 22.37
N GLY A 154 4.13 8.53 22.74
CA GLY A 154 3.95 9.87 22.17
C GLY A 154 3.23 9.88 20.81
N GLY A 155 2.65 8.75 20.37
CA GLY A 155 1.73 8.64 19.26
C GLY A 155 0.28 8.97 19.65
N CYS A 156 -0.69 8.33 18.97
CA CYS A 156 -2.11 8.57 19.19
C CYS A 156 -2.63 7.80 20.42
N PRO A 157 -3.21 8.46 21.43
CA PRO A 157 -3.77 7.78 22.61
C PRO A 157 -4.93 6.83 22.30
N TRP A 158 -5.71 7.11 21.25
CA TRP A 158 -6.81 6.25 20.82
C TRP A 158 -6.27 4.97 20.19
N ASP A 159 -5.31 5.08 19.26
CA ASP A 159 -4.70 3.93 18.59
C ASP A 159 -3.99 3.01 19.58
N ALA A 160 -3.31 3.58 20.59
CA ALA A 160 -2.61 2.83 21.62
C ALA A 160 -3.54 1.95 22.47
N GLN A 161 -4.84 2.26 22.58
CA GLN A 161 -5.81 1.49 23.36
C GLN A 161 -6.51 0.38 22.59
N GLN A 162 -6.37 0.36 21.24
CA GLN A 162 -7.08 -0.62 20.43
C GLN A 162 -6.54 -2.04 20.62
N THR A 163 -7.45 -2.99 20.50
CA THR A 163 -7.19 -4.44 20.55
C THR A 163 -7.76 -5.11 19.30
N HIS A 164 -7.39 -6.36 19.04
CA HIS A 164 -8.02 -7.14 17.96
C HIS A 164 -9.55 -7.16 18.06
N ALA A 165 -10.09 -7.25 19.27
CA ALA A 165 -11.54 -7.29 19.49
C ALA A 165 -12.23 -5.94 19.23
N SER A 166 -11.61 -4.83 19.61
CA SER A 166 -12.17 -3.49 19.37
C SER A 166 -12.10 -3.07 17.89
N LEU A 167 -11.11 -3.58 17.15
CA LEU A 167 -10.92 -3.29 15.72
C LEU A 167 -11.75 -4.19 14.79
N ALA A 168 -12.16 -5.38 15.24
CA ALA A 168 -12.89 -6.32 14.38
C ALA A 168 -14.18 -5.76 13.75
N PRO A 169 -14.99 -4.91 14.43
CA PRO A 169 -16.14 -4.26 13.79
C PRO A 169 -15.75 -3.34 12.64
N TYR A 170 -14.70 -2.52 12.80
CA TYR A 170 -14.19 -1.62 11.76
C TYR A 170 -13.70 -2.41 10.53
N LEU A 171 -12.94 -3.49 10.72
CA LEU A 171 -12.52 -4.33 9.59
C LEU A 171 -13.70 -4.84 8.73
N LEU A 172 -14.85 -5.10 9.35
CA LEU A 172 -16.06 -5.51 8.62
C LEU A 172 -16.71 -4.32 7.90
N GLU A 173 -16.73 -3.14 8.53
CA GLU A 173 -17.24 -1.89 7.97
C GLU A 173 -16.43 -1.52 6.73
N GLU A 174 -15.11 -1.35 6.85
CA GLU A 174 -14.21 -1.03 5.74
C GLU A 174 -14.29 -2.07 4.59
N ALA A 175 -14.45 -3.36 4.93
CA ALA A 175 -14.63 -4.38 3.90
C ALA A 175 -15.95 -4.23 3.13
N HIS A 176 -17.01 -3.72 3.76
CA HIS A 176 -18.28 -3.45 3.08
C HIS A 176 -18.19 -2.19 2.19
N GLU A 177 -17.55 -1.13 2.67
CA GLU A 177 -17.34 0.11 1.94
C GLU A 177 -16.43 -0.12 0.72
N ALA A 178 -15.35 -0.85 0.89
CA ALA A 178 -14.49 -1.26 -0.22
C ALA A 178 -15.25 -2.10 -1.28
N VAL A 179 -16.12 -3.03 -0.87
CA VAL A 179 -16.94 -3.80 -1.82
C VAL A 179 -17.89 -2.89 -2.59
N GLU A 180 -18.54 -1.93 -1.92
CA GLU A 180 -19.44 -0.98 -2.56
C GLU A 180 -18.71 -0.11 -3.59
N ALA A 181 -17.56 0.44 -3.23
CA ALA A 181 -16.73 1.24 -4.14
C ALA A 181 -16.26 0.44 -5.37
N LEU A 182 -15.84 -0.82 -5.16
CA LEU A 182 -15.37 -1.70 -6.24
C LEU A 182 -16.50 -2.16 -7.17
N GLU A 183 -17.73 -2.35 -6.68
CA GLU A 183 -18.87 -2.75 -7.52
C GLU A 183 -19.29 -1.66 -8.53
N VAL A 184 -18.95 -0.40 -8.26
CA VAL A 184 -19.34 0.73 -9.12
C VAL A 184 -18.16 1.33 -9.89
N ILE A 185 -16.93 0.89 -9.67
CA ILE A 185 -15.71 1.52 -10.20
C ILE A 185 -15.71 1.63 -11.73
N ASP A 186 -16.18 0.61 -12.45
CA ASP A 186 -16.18 0.57 -13.91
C ASP A 186 -17.24 1.49 -14.56
N GLY A 187 -18.26 1.88 -13.81
CA GLY A 187 -19.34 2.77 -14.27
C GLY A 187 -19.33 4.14 -13.60
N ALA A 188 -18.37 4.40 -12.71
CA ALA A 188 -18.28 5.65 -11.97
C ALA A 188 -17.67 6.76 -12.83
N ASP A 189 -18.08 8.01 -12.54
CA ASP A 189 -17.45 9.22 -13.03
C ASP A 189 -15.98 9.34 -12.53
N GLU A 190 -15.27 10.43 -12.87
CA GLU A 190 -13.85 10.64 -12.56
C GLU A 190 -13.46 10.39 -11.09
N GLY A 191 -14.40 10.46 -10.13
CA GLY A 191 -14.16 10.20 -8.69
C GLY A 191 -14.15 8.73 -8.26
N GLY A 192 -14.66 7.80 -9.08
CA GLY A 192 -14.83 6.38 -8.68
C GLY A 192 -13.52 5.66 -8.38
N ARG A 193 -12.45 5.98 -9.12
CA ARG A 193 -11.12 5.46 -8.86
C ARG A 193 -10.60 5.92 -7.50
N ASP A 194 -10.73 7.20 -7.19
CA ASP A 194 -10.15 7.78 -5.98
C ASP A 194 -10.90 7.26 -4.75
N HIS A 195 -12.22 7.11 -4.83
CA HIS A 195 -13.02 6.46 -3.80
C HIS A 195 -12.59 4.99 -3.57
N ALA A 196 -12.42 4.19 -4.63
CA ALA A 196 -11.94 2.81 -4.48
C ALA A 196 -10.52 2.73 -3.90
N VAL A 197 -9.65 3.71 -4.18
CA VAL A 197 -8.30 3.79 -3.58
C VAL A 197 -8.39 4.12 -2.09
N GLU A 198 -9.30 5.01 -1.69
CA GLU A 198 -9.57 5.37 -0.29
C GLU A 198 -10.03 4.13 0.49
N GLU A 199 -11.11 3.48 0.06
CA GLU A 199 -11.68 2.33 0.76
C GLU A 199 -10.72 1.11 0.83
N LEU A 200 -9.96 0.87 -0.24
CA LEU A 200 -8.90 -0.15 -0.20
C LEU A 200 -7.76 0.24 0.76
N GLY A 201 -7.52 1.54 0.92
CA GLY A 201 -6.59 2.09 1.91
C GLY A 201 -7.04 1.78 3.34
N ASP A 202 -8.34 1.91 3.64
CA ASP A 202 -8.91 1.64 4.95
C ASP A 202 -8.91 0.14 5.29
N VAL A 203 -9.17 -0.73 4.30
CA VAL A 203 -8.94 -2.18 4.48
C VAL A 203 -7.45 -2.48 4.76
N LEU A 204 -6.52 -1.83 4.07
CA LEU A 204 -5.08 -1.96 4.33
C LEU A 204 -4.72 -1.45 5.72
N LEU A 205 -5.28 -0.31 6.15
CA LEU A 205 -5.12 0.21 7.52
C LEU A 205 -5.47 -0.85 8.56
N GLN A 206 -6.59 -1.54 8.42
CA GLN A 206 -7.00 -2.60 9.35
C GLN A 206 -5.98 -3.75 9.39
N VAL A 207 -5.43 -4.16 8.24
CA VAL A 207 -4.38 -5.20 8.19
C VAL A 207 -3.13 -4.76 8.94
N LEU A 208 -2.65 -3.54 8.69
CA LEU A 208 -1.46 -2.99 9.34
C LEU A 208 -1.67 -2.79 10.84
N PHE A 209 -2.86 -2.33 11.23
CA PHE A 209 -3.22 -2.11 12.63
C PHE A 209 -3.25 -3.44 13.40
N HIS A 210 -3.90 -4.46 12.86
CA HIS A 210 -3.91 -5.80 13.47
C HIS A 210 -2.52 -6.40 13.55
N ALA A 211 -1.67 -6.24 12.55
CA ALA A 211 -0.29 -6.70 12.57
C ALA A 211 0.53 -5.97 13.66
N ARG A 212 0.33 -4.65 13.80
CA ARG A 212 1.02 -3.87 14.82
C ARG A 212 0.55 -4.19 16.25
N VAL A 213 -0.75 -4.50 16.44
CA VAL A 213 -1.27 -5.04 17.71
C VAL A 213 -0.69 -6.43 18.00
N GLY A 214 -0.59 -7.27 16.97
CA GLY A 214 -0.01 -8.62 17.07
C GLY A 214 1.46 -8.61 17.49
N ALA A 215 2.23 -7.61 17.04
CA ALA A 215 3.63 -7.44 17.42
C ALA A 215 3.85 -7.13 18.92
N GLU A 216 2.79 -6.71 19.63
CA GLU A 216 2.82 -6.43 21.08
C GLU A 216 2.49 -7.67 21.95
N HIS A 217 2.17 -8.82 21.35
CA HIS A 217 1.82 -10.02 22.10
C HIS A 217 3.06 -10.60 22.79
N GLU A 218 2.98 -10.83 24.10
CA GLU A 218 4.14 -11.20 24.93
C GLU A 218 4.68 -12.60 24.60
N ASP A 219 3.80 -13.58 24.35
CA ASP A 219 4.18 -14.99 24.20
C ASP A 219 4.32 -15.45 22.75
N ASP A 220 3.51 -14.88 21.83
CA ASP A 220 3.44 -15.31 20.43
C ASP A 220 3.18 -14.09 19.51
N PRO A 221 4.18 -13.19 19.39
CA PRO A 221 4.05 -12.00 18.55
C PRO A 221 4.04 -12.36 17.06
N PHE A 222 3.31 -11.58 16.27
CA PHE A 222 3.40 -11.58 14.81
C PHE A 222 3.30 -10.15 14.30
N ASP A 223 3.95 -9.87 13.19
CA ASP A 223 3.96 -8.56 12.57
C ASP A 223 3.49 -8.58 11.11
N VAL A 224 3.65 -7.46 10.41
CA VAL A 224 3.25 -7.33 9.00
C VAL A 224 4.09 -8.21 8.08
N ASP A 225 5.35 -8.48 8.43
CA ASP A 225 6.21 -9.35 7.63
C ASP A 225 5.76 -10.81 7.74
N ASP A 226 5.31 -11.26 8.92
CA ASP A 226 4.70 -12.58 9.09
C ASP A 226 3.41 -12.72 8.27
N VAL A 227 2.55 -11.70 8.28
CA VAL A 227 1.33 -11.67 7.48
C VAL A 227 1.65 -11.74 5.98
N ALA A 228 2.61 -10.93 5.52
CA ALA A 228 3.03 -10.91 4.12
C ALA A 228 3.71 -12.22 3.70
N ALA A 229 4.62 -12.74 4.51
CA ALA A 229 5.31 -14.02 4.25
C ALA A 229 4.31 -15.18 4.18
N GLY A 230 3.35 -15.22 5.10
CA GLY A 230 2.27 -16.22 5.12
C GLY A 230 1.39 -16.15 3.86
N LEU A 231 1.06 -14.93 3.41
CA LEU A 231 0.33 -14.71 2.16
C LEU A 231 1.13 -15.19 0.94
N VAL A 232 2.40 -14.78 0.82
CA VAL A 232 3.29 -15.17 -0.29
C VAL A 232 3.43 -16.69 -0.35
N ALA A 233 3.76 -17.34 0.76
CA ALA A 233 3.90 -18.79 0.84
C ALA A 233 2.61 -19.51 0.41
N LYS A 234 1.45 -19.02 0.83
CA LYS A 234 0.14 -19.54 0.43
C LYS A 234 -0.10 -19.38 -1.07
N LEU A 235 0.17 -18.20 -1.65
CA LEU A 235 -0.02 -17.93 -3.08
C LEU A 235 0.90 -18.78 -3.95
N VAL A 236 2.19 -18.84 -3.63
CA VAL A 236 3.18 -19.65 -4.36
C VAL A 236 2.76 -21.13 -4.36
N ARG A 237 2.40 -21.67 -3.20
CA ARG A 237 1.98 -23.08 -3.07
C ARG A 237 0.71 -23.40 -3.84
N ARG A 238 -0.24 -22.47 -3.91
CA ARG A 238 -1.53 -22.66 -4.58
C ARG A 238 -1.52 -22.37 -6.07
N HIS A 239 -0.42 -21.85 -6.61
CA HIS A 239 -0.23 -21.58 -8.03
C HIS A 239 0.98 -22.33 -8.61
N PRO A 240 0.99 -23.69 -8.54
CA PRO A 240 2.13 -24.47 -9.04
C PRO A 240 2.30 -24.37 -10.55
N HIS A 241 1.28 -23.91 -11.28
CA HIS A 241 1.34 -23.63 -12.71
C HIS A 241 2.05 -22.30 -13.05
N VAL A 242 2.27 -21.42 -12.07
CA VAL A 242 3.02 -20.16 -12.21
C VAL A 242 4.42 -20.28 -11.60
N PHE A 243 4.50 -20.84 -10.39
CA PHE A 243 5.74 -20.86 -9.59
C PHE A 243 6.43 -22.22 -9.55
N GLY A 244 5.84 -23.24 -10.20
CA GLY A 244 6.36 -24.61 -10.24
C GLY A 244 6.34 -25.19 -11.66
N GLY A 245 6.39 -26.50 -11.77
CA GLY A 245 6.41 -27.22 -13.06
C GLY A 245 5.04 -27.75 -13.52
N ALA A 246 3.94 -27.40 -12.83
CA ALA A 246 2.61 -27.86 -13.23
C ALA A 246 2.12 -27.09 -14.46
N VAL A 247 1.25 -27.73 -15.26
CA VAL A 247 0.61 -27.09 -16.43
C VAL A 247 -0.89 -27.02 -16.15
N ALA A 248 -1.49 -25.85 -16.31
CA ALA A 248 -2.92 -25.65 -16.28
C ALA A 248 -3.40 -25.30 -17.70
N ALA A 249 -4.44 -25.98 -18.16
CA ALA A 249 -4.98 -25.78 -19.52
C ALA A 249 -5.87 -24.54 -19.62
N ASP A 250 -6.62 -24.23 -18.56
CA ASP A 250 -7.59 -23.14 -18.49
C ASP A 250 -7.88 -22.72 -17.04
N ALA A 251 -8.73 -21.73 -16.86
CA ALA A 251 -9.11 -21.21 -15.54
C ALA A 251 -9.82 -22.28 -14.68
N ALA A 252 -10.63 -23.17 -15.26
CA ALA A 252 -11.32 -24.22 -14.53
C ALA A 252 -10.34 -25.25 -13.97
N ALA A 253 -9.29 -25.61 -14.73
CA ALA A 253 -8.21 -26.48 -14.25
C ALA A 253 -7.43 -25.82 -13.08
N VAL A 254 -7.22 -24.51 -13.13
CA VAL A 254 -6.61 -23.74 -12.03
C VAL A 254 -7.49 -23.80 -10.80
N GLU A 255 -8.78 -23.55 -10.90
CA GLU A 255 -9.71 -23.58 -9.77
C GLU A 255 -9.78 -24.97 -9.13
N ALA A 256 -9.87 -26.04 -9.94
CA ALA A 256 -9.86 -27.41 -9.45
C ALA A 256 -8.58 -27.75 -8.69
N SER A 257 -7.42 -27.37 -9.24
CA SER A 257 -6.12 -27.57 -8.58
C SER A 257 -6.03 -26.79 -7.26
N TRP A 258 -6.48 -25.53 -7.25
CA TRP A 258 -6.52 -24.70 -6.06
C TRP A 258 -7.33 -25.33 -4.91
N GLU A 259 -8.54 -25.84 -5.22
CA GLU A 259 -9.39 -26.47 -4.20
C GLU A 259 -8.78 -27.78 -3.68
N GLN A 260 -8.11 -28.58 -4.54
CA GLN A 260 -7.40 -29.79 -4.11
C GLN A 260 -6.26 -29.46 -3.14
N ILE A 261 -5.43 -28.47 -3.48
CA ILE A 261 -4.31 -28.04 -2.63
C ILE A 261 -4.85 -27.50 -1.30
N LYS A 262 -5.90 -26.67 -1.33
CA LYS A 262 -6.54 -26.10 -0.14
C LYS A 262 -7.17 -27.17 0.76
N ALA A 263 -7.71 -28.26 0.19
CA ALA A 263 -8.21 -29.40 0.97
C ALA A 263 -7.05 -30.14 1.65
N ALA A 264 -5.94 -30.35 0.96
CA ALA A 264 -4.75 -31.02 1.51
C ALA A 264 -4.08 -30.19 2.65
N GLU A 265 -4.16 -28.85 2.61
CA GLU A 265 -3.62 -27.98 3.65
C GLU A 265 -4.35 -28.08 5.01
N LYS A 266 -5.59 -28.56 5.01
CA LYS A 266 -6.45 -28.59 6.21
C LYS A 266 -7.04 -29.99 6.47
N PRO A 267 -6.19 -30.98 6.74
CA PRO A 267 -6.64 -32.36 6.93
C PRO A 267 -7.56 -32.54 8.16
N SER A 268 -7.57 -31.57 9.08
CA SER A 268 -8.48 -31.56 10.23
C SER A 268 -9.95 -31.30 9.87
N ARG A 269 -10.23 -30.84 8.64
CA ARG A 269 -11.61 -30.64 8.16
C ARG A 269 -12.17 -31.96 7.68
N GLN A 270 -13.01 -32.59 8.53
CA GLN A 270 -13.65 -33.87 8.23
C GLN A 270 -15.01 -33.71 7.55
N HIS A 271 -15.64 -32.55 7.72
CA HIS A 271 -16.94 -32.26 7.11
C HIS A 271 -16.84 -31.06 6.14
N PRO A 272 -17.59 -31.06 5.03
CA PRO A 272 -17.59 -29.95 4.06
C PRO A 272 -17.85 -28.58 4.67
N LEU A 273 -18.62 -28.51 5.76
CA LEU A 273 -18.98 -27.26 6.43
C LEU A 273 -17.97 -26.80 7.49
N ASP A 274 -16.92 -27.58 7.76
CA ASP A 274 -15.91 -27.21 8.76
C ASP A 274 -15.18 -25.94 8.36
N GLY A 275 -15.01 -25.03 9.35
CA GLY A 275 -14.31 -23.75 9.16
C GLY A 275 -15.09 -22.71 8.34
N ILE A 276 -16.42 -22.82 8.28
CA ILE A 276 -17.29 -21.70 7.93
C ILE A 276 -17.49 -20.86 9.20
N PRO A 277 -17.11 -19.59 9.23
CA PRO A 277 -17.25 -18.75 10.43
C PRO A 277 -18.71 -18.64 10.86
N ALA A 278 -18.98 -18.81 12.16
CA ALA A 278 -20.35 -18.71 12.69
C ALA A 278 -20.91 -17.27 12.61
N GLY A 279 -20.05 -16.27 12.74
CA GLY A 279 -20.41 -14.85 12.65
C GLY A 279 -20.48 -14.29 11.22
N MET A 280 -20.41 -15.16 10.19
CA MET A 280 -20.59 -14.69 8.81
C MET A 280 -22.05 -14.26 8.60
N PRO A 281 -22.33 -13.13 7.89
CA PRO A 281 -23.68 -12.72 7.52
C PRO A 281 -24.46 -13.87 6.87
N GLU A 282 -25.74 -14.02 7.22
CA GLU A 282 -26.55 -15.20 6.91
C GLU A 282 -26.61 -15.49 5.41
N LEU A 283 -26.76 -14.46 4.57
CA LEU A 283 -26.79 -14.60 3.11
C LEU A 283 -25.46 -15.16 2.58
N ALA A 284 -24.35 -14.53 2.95
CA ALA A 284 -23.01 -14.98 2.55
C ALA A 284 -22.68 -16.38 3.08
N ARG A 285 -23.13 -16.69 4.30
CA ARG A 285 -23.00 -18.02 4.90
C ARG A 285 -23.81 -19.08 4.14
N ALA A 286 -25.04 -18.75 3.75
CA ALA A 286 -25.90 -19.66 3.00
C ALA A 286 -25.29 -19.99 1.61
N VAL A 287 -24.81 -18.99 0.88
CA VAL A 287 -24.10 -19.18 -0.40
C VAL A 287 -22.87 -20.08 -0.19
N LYS A 288 -22.08 -19.84 0.86
CA LYS A 288 -20.88 -20.63 1.15
C LYS A 288 -21.21 -22.08 1.55
N VAL A 289 -22.28 -22.30 2.30
CA VAL A 289 -22.78 -23.63 2.66
C VAL A 289 -23.23 -24.39 1.40
N ALA A 290 -24.04 -23.75 0.55
CA ALA A 290 -24.51 -24.34 -0.71
C ALA A 290 -23.35 -24.73 -1.62
N SER A 291 -22.43 -23.82 -1.87
CA SER A 291 -21.23 -24.05 -2.68
C SER A 291 -20.37 -25.22 -2.16
N ARG A 292 -20.20 -25.33 -0.84
CA ARG A 292 -19.42 -26.43 -0.26
C ARG A 292 -20.12 -27.78 -0.33
N LEU A 293 -21.44 -27.83 -0.13
CA LEU A 293 -22.21 -29.03 -0.27
C LEU A 293 -22.25 -29.51 -1.72
N ARG A 294 -22.39 -28.59 -2.70
CA ARG A 294 -22.30 -28.92 -4.13
C ARG A 294 -20.96 -29.56 -4.46
N ARG A 295 -19.84 -28.93 -4.07
CA ARG A 295 -18.49 -29.48 -4.30
C ARG A 295 -18.25 -30.83 -3.64
N ALA A 296 -18.98 -31.12 -2.56
CA ALA A 296 -18.96 -32.43 -1.88
C ALA A 296 -19.93 -33.46 -2.50
N GLY A 297 -20.55 -33.14 -3.64
CA GLY A 297 -21.51 -34.02 -4.30
C GLY A 297 -22.85 -34.22 -3.54
N ARG A 298 -23.19 -33.27 -2.65
CA ARG A 298 -24.41 -33.33 -1.81
C ARG A 298 -25.48 -32.33 -2.24
N GLU A 299 -25.48 -31.94 -3.50
CA GLU A 299 -26.41 -30.97 -4.03
C GLU A 299 -27.85 -31.46 -4.04
N GLU A 300 -28.09 -32.66 -4.53
CA GLU A 300 -29.44 -33.30 -4.52
C GLU A 300 -29.99 -33.39 -3.09
N TRP A 301 -29.16 -33.85 -2.15
CA TRP A 301 -29.53 -33.88 -0.75
C TRP A 301 -29.95 -32.52 -0.19
N LEU A 302 -29.22 -31.46 -0.58
CA LEU A 302 -29.53 -30.10 -0.15
C LEU A 302 -30.86 -29.63 -0.73
N ARG A 303 -31.12 -29.88 -2.02
CA ARG A 303 -32.39 -29.54 -2.67
C ARG A 303 -33.57 -30.27 -2.03
N ASP A 304 -33.48 -31.59 -1.85
CA ASP A 304 -34.52 -32.40 -1.19
C ASP A 304 -34.80 -31.87 0.23
N TRP A 305 -33.74 -31.50 0.96
CA TRP A 305 -33.86 -30.97 2.31
C TRP A 305 -34.59 -29.60 2.32
N VAL A 306 -34.31 -28.73 1.36
CA VAL A 306 -34.97 -27.44 1.21
C VAL A 306 -36.44 -27.64 0.80
N GLU A 307 -36.74 -28.47 -0.17
CA GLU A 307 -38.10 -28.78 -0.59
C GLU A 307 -38.98 -29.35 0.52
N GLU A 308 -38.45 -30.25 1.33
CA GLU A 308 -39.19 -30.80 2.46
C GLU A 308 -39.52 -29.70 3.48
N ARG A 309 -38.64 -28.73 3.68
CA ARG A 309 -38.91 -27.60 4.56
C ARG A 309 -39.89 -26.60 3.98
N LEU A 310 -39.84 -26.36 2.65
CA LEU A 310 -40.84 -25.54 1.96
C LEU A 310 -42.26 -26.15 2.14
N ARG A 311 -42.41 -27.49 2.02
CA ARG A 311 -43.69 -28.18 2.28
C ARG A 311 -44.18 -27.93 3.71
N ARG A 312 -43.30 -27.69 4.66
CA ARG A 312 -43.61 -27.34 6.06
C ARG A 312 -43.79 -25.83 6.30
N HIS A 313 -43.79 -25.03 5.25
CA HIS A 313 -43.93 -23.56 5.31
C HIS A 313 -42.81 -22.88 6.14
N ASP A 314 -41.58 -23.42 6.10
CA ASP A 314 -40.39 -22.80 6.73
C ASP A 314 -39.95 -21.56 5.91
N PRO A 315 -40.05 -20.33 6.47
CA PRO A 315 -39.68 -19.13 5.72
C PRO A 315 -38.19 -19.06 5.34
N GLY A 316 -37.31 -19.65 6.17
CA GLY A 316 -35.89 -19.70 5.89
C GLY A 316 -35.58 -20.61 4.68
N ALA A 317 -36.37 -21.66 4.47
CA ALA A 317 -36.24 -22.52 3.30
C ALA A 317 -36.63 -21.83 2.00
N LEU A 318 -37.55 -20.84 2.03
CA LEU A 318 -37.91 -20.05 0.84
C LEU A 318 -36.71 -19.18 0.39
N ILE A 319 -36.06 -18.54 1.34
CA ILE A 319 -34.84 -17.71 1.05
C ILE A 319 -33.72 -18.61 0.50
N LEU A 320 -33.49 -19.77 1.14
CA LEU A 320 -32.45 -20.70 0.71
C LEU A 320 -32.76 -21.31 -0.68
N HIS A 321 -34.01 -21.59 -1.01
CA HIS A 321 -34.42 -22.01 -2.34
C HIS A 321 -34.11 -20.99 -3.40
N ALA A 322 -34.49 -19.73 -3.19
CA ALA A 322 -34.16 -18.62 -4.10
C ALA A 322 -32.65 -18.45 -4.30
N LEU A 323 -31.86 -18.61 -3.24
CA LEU A 323 -30.40 -18.59 -3.32
C LEU A 323 -29.81 -19.73 -4.17
N LEU A 324 -30.38 -20.95 -4.05
CA LEU A 324 -29.94 -22.08 -4.86
C LEU A 324 -30.24 -21.85 -6.33
N ASP A 325 -31.40 -21.33 -6.68
CA ASP A 325 -31.77 -21.01 -8.05
C ASP A 325 -30.86 -19.94 -8.69
N LEU A 326 -30.53 -18.89 -7.93
CA LEU A 326 -29.58 -17.86 -8.37
C LEU A 326 -28.19 -18.45 -8.59
N HIS A 327 -27.73 -19.31 -7.69
CA HIS A 327 -26.44 -19.97 -7.77
C HIS A 327 -26.34 -20.92 -8.96
N ASP A 328 -27.43 -21.59 -9.36
CA ASP A 328 -27.48 -22.42 -10.59
C ASP A 328 -27.43 -21.59 -11.86
N GLY A 329 -27.95 -20.37 -11.80
CA GLY A 329 -27.84 -19.36 -12.87
C GLY A 329 -26.50 -18.62 -12.93
N ASP A 330 -25.50 -19.01 -12.10
CA ASP A 330 -24.21 -18.32 -11.95
C ASP A 330 -24.35 -16.86 -11.52
N VAL A 331 -25.38 -16.54 -10.74
CA VAL A 331 -25.65 -15.20 -10.22
C VAL A 331 -25.17 -15.09 -8.78
N ASP A 332 -24.36 -14.08 -8.51
CA ASP A 332 -24.01 -13.70 -7.13
C ASP A 332 -25.24 -13.08 -6.44
N ALA A 333 -25.86 -13.84 -5.54
CA ALA A 333 -27.06 -13.41 -4.83
C ALA A 333 -26.82 -12.18 -3.94
N GLY A 334 -25.61 -12.04 -3.37
CA GLY A 334 -25.22 -10.88 -2.56
C GLY A 334 -25.13 -9.62 -3.40
N ALA A 335 -24.40 -9.67 -4.51
CA ALA A 335 -24.28 -8.54 -5.44
C ALA A 335 -25.63 -8.17 -6.05
N ALA A 336 -26.44 -9.16 -6.47
CA ALA A 336 -27.77 -8.92 -7.02
C ALA A 336 -28.69 -8.19 -6.02
N LEU A 337 -28.68 -8.61 -4.75
CA LEU A 337 -29.51 -7.99 -3.72
C LEU A 337 -29.00 -6.56 -3.40
N ARG A 338 -27.68 -6.34 -3.29
CA ARG A 338 -27.11 -5.01 -3.08
C ARG A 338 -27.49 -4.03 -4.23
N HIS A 339 -27.42 -4.53 -5.46
CA HIS A 339 -27.83 -3.72 -6.62
C HIS A 339 -29.31 -3.30 -6.53
N THR A 340 -30.20 -4.27 -6.26
CA THR A 340 -31.64 -3.99 -6.08
C THR A 340 -31.91 -3.03 -4.92
N LEU A 341 -31.17 -3.14 -3.82
CA LEU A 341 -31.32 -2.22 -2.68
C LEU A 341 -30.84 -0.81 -3.01
N ARG A 342 -29.79 -0.65 -3.81
CA ARG A 342 -29.34 0.66 -4.31
C ARG A 342 -30.39 1.29 -5.21
N ASP A 343 -30.96 0.54 -6.13
CA ASP A 343 -32.04 1.03 -6.99
C ASP A 343 -33.25 1.49 -6.17
N LEU A 344 -33.63 0.68 -5.17
CA LEU A 344 -34.70 1.02 -4.25
C LEU A 344 -34.41 2.29 -3.45
N ASP A 345 -33.17 2.48 -2.97
CA ASP A 345 -32.78 3.69 -2.23
C ASP A 345 -32.88 4.94 -3.12
N VAL A 346 -32.42 4.86 -4.37
CA VAL A 346 -32.51 5.93 -5.35
C VAL A 346 -33.99 6.28 -5.63
N GLU A 347 -34.81 5.27 -5.89
CA GLU A 347 -36.26 5.49 -6.14
C GLU A 347 -36.98 6.04 -4.92
N ALA A 348 -36.68 5.53 -3.72
CA ALA A 348 -37.32 5.96 -2.48
C ALA A 348 -36.94 7.39 -2.09
N ARG A 349 -35.74 7.87 -2.40
CA ARG A 349 -35.31 9.24 -2.17
C ARG A 349 -35.91 10.22 -3.19
N GLY A 350 -36.29 9.77 -4.40
CA GLY A 350 -36.78 10.59 -5.49
C GLY A 350 -35.78 11.62 -6.01
N PRO A 351 -36.09 12.33 -7.10
CA PRO A 351 -35.17 13.27 -7.72
C PRO A 351 -34.78 14.47 -6.82
N ASP A 352 -35.55 14.77 -5.77
CA ASP A 352 -35.30 15.90 -4.85
C ASP A 352 -35.02 15.44 -3.41
N GLY A 353 -34.81 14.16 -3.15
CA GLY A 353 -34.60 13.59 -1.80
C GLY A 353 -35.86 13.70 -0.89
N ALA A 354 -37.01 13.99 -1.46
CA ALA A 354 -38.27 14.01 -0.73
C ALA A 354 -38.89 12.61 -0.65
N PRO A 355 -39.44 12.20 0.52
CA PRO A 355 -40.07 10.89 0.61
C PRO A 355 -41.26 10.81 -0.38
N PRO A 356 -41.48 9.63 -1.02
CA PRO A 356 -42.62 9.46 -1.93
C PRO A 356 -43.92 9.77 -1.20
N ALA A 357 -44.81 10.51 -1.87
CA ALA A 357 -46.13 10.82 -1.32
C ALA A 357 -46.85 9.52 -0.98
N ALA A 358 -47.30 9.40 0.28
CA ALA A 358 -48.08 8.25 0.73
C ALA A 358 -49.37 8.17 -0.10
N HIS A 359 -49.54 7.07 -0.82
CA HIS A 359 -50.79 6.73 -1.52
C HIS A 359 -51.76 6.01 -0.60
#